data_ce0396f96b09b282528c786683e707b3
#
_entry.id   ce0396f96b09b282528c786683e707b3
#
_cell.length_a   1.000
_cell.length_b   1.000
_cell.length_c   1.000
_cell.angle_alpha   90.00
_cell.angle_beta   90.00
_cell.angle_gamma   90.00
#
_symmetry.space_group_name_H-M   'P 1'
#
loop_
_entity.id
_entity.type
_entity.pdbx_description
1 polymer ?
#
loop_
_entity_poly.entity_id
_entity_poly.type
_entity_poly.pdbx_seq_one_letter_code
_entity_poly.pdbx_strand_id
1 'polypeptide(L)'
;MMKEIVREELQKLLKVGFIYPISDSQWVSPFVIVPKKNGKWRICVDYRELNKATLKDHFLLPFIDQVLDSLVGKKFFSFLDGFSGYNQIRIATEDQDKITFTYPWGTYAYNVLPFELCNAPTTFSSACNIC
;
A
#
# COMPACT_ATOMS: atom_id res chain seq x y z
N MET A 1 -3.20 15.16 20.52
CA MET A 1 -2.46 15.52 19.29
C MET A 1 -2.26 14.30 18.35
N MET A 2 -1.58 13.24 18.76
CA MET A 2 -1.42 12.06 17.88
C MET A 2 -2.74 11.36 17.53
N LYS A 3 -3.66 11.24 18.47
CA LYS A 3 -4.99 10.66 18.23
C LYS A 3 -5.81 11.43 17.17
N GLU A 4 -5.69 12.74 17.13
CA GLU A 4 -6.40 13.58 16.16
C GLU A 4 -5.86 13.38 14.76
N ILE A 5 -4.54 13.31 14.57
CA ILE A 5 -3.90 13.04 13.28
C ILE A 5 -4.34 11.68 12.73
N VAL A 6 -4.35 10.67 13.57
CA VAL A 6 -4.81 9.32 13.23
C VAL A 6 -6.28 9.34 12.81
N ARG A 7 -7.11 10.07 13.55
CA ARG A 7 -8.54 10.20 13.24
C ARG A 7 -8.78 10.91 11.90
N GLU A 8 -8.06 11.98 11.63
CA GLU A 8 -8.16 12.71 10.37
C GLU A 8 -7.78 11.84 9.16
N GLU A 9 -6.67 11.12 9.25
CA GLU A 9 -6.24 10.20 8.18
C GLU A 9 -7.27 9.08 7.96
N LEU A 10 -7.79 8.50 9.04
CA LEU A 10 -8.83 7.49 8.95
C LEU A 10 -10.09 8.02 8.26
N GLN A 11 -10.53 9.22 8.64
CA GLN A 11 -11.69 9.88 8.01
C GLN A 11 -11.47 10.16 6.52
N LYS A 12 -10.26 10.55 6.13
CA LYS A 12 -9.93 10.73 4.70
C LYS A 12 -10.05 9.42 3.93
N LEU A 13 -9.48 8.34 4.45
CA LEU A 13 -9.54 7.03 3.81
C LEU A 13 -10.98 6.49 3.72
N LEU A 14 -11.79 6.70 4.75
CA LEU A 14 -13.22 6.35 4.75
C LEU A 14 -14.01 7.18 3.72
N LYS A 15 -13.75 8.48 3.66
CA LYS A 15 -14.44 9.40 2.76
C LYS A 15 -14.18 9.08 1.29
N VAL A 16 -12.95 8.70 0.93
CA VAL A 16 -12.62 8.30 -0.45
C VAL A 16 -13.01 6.85 -0.73
N GLY A 17 -13.43 6.07 0.26
CA GLY A 17 -13.88 4.71 0.10
C GLY A 17 -12.78 3.67 -0.06
N PHE A 18 -11.54 3.95 0.35
CA PHE A 18 -10.42 3.01 0.29
C PHE A 18 -10.45 1.97 1.40
N ILE A 19 -11.10 2.30 2.49
CA ILE A 19 -11.31 1.40 3.63
C ILE A 19 -12.79 1.35 4.03
N TYR A 20 -13.16 0.29 4.71
CA TYR A 20 -14.50 0.12 5.27
C TYR A 20 -14.43 -0.58 6.63
N PRO A 21 -15.38 -0.34 7.55
CA PRO A 21 -15.39 -1.03 8.83
C PRO A 21 -15.73 -2.51 8.65
N ILE A 22 -15.06 -3.37 9.42
CA ILE A 22 -15.28 -4.80 9.44
C ILE A 22 -15.31 -5.30 10.88
N SER A 23 -16.21 -6.25 11.20
CA SER A 23 -16.33 -6.80 12.55
C SER A 23 -15.53 -8.07 12.76
N ASP A 24 -15.40 -8.88 11.72
CA ASP A 24 -14.78 -10.21 11.80
C ASP A 24 -13.61 -10.34 10.84
N SER A 25 -12.40 -10.43 11.41
CA SER A 25 -11.21 -10.78 10.66
C SER A 25 -10.27 -11.59 11.52
N GLN A 26 -9.71 -12.64 10.94
CA GLN A 26 -8.64 -13.43 11.57
C GLN A 26 -7.25 -12.81 11.35
N TRP A 27 -7.15 -11.84 10.44
CA TRP A 27 -5.90 -11.22 10.00
C TRP A 27 -5.90 -9.73 10.33
N VAL A 28 -5.73 -9.41 11.61
CA VAL A 28 -5.72 -8.01 12.06
C VAL A 28 -4.28 -7.56 12.26
N SER A 29 -3.89 -6.54 11.52
CA SER A 29 -2.56 -5.93 11.59
C SER A 29 -2.56 -4.66 12.44
N PRO A 30 -1.52 -4.41 13.25
CA PRO A 30 -1.40 -3.15 13.98
C PRO A 30 -1.01 -2.00 13.05
N PHE A 31 -1.38 -0.79 13.41
CA PHE A 31 -0.88 0.41 12.73
C PHE A 31 0.34 0.99 13.44
N VAL A 32 1.17 1.69 12.69
CA VAL A 32 2.37 2.37 13.18
C VAL A 32 2.38 3.81 12.67
N ILE A 33 2.75 4.74 13.53
CA ILE A 33 2.89 6.15 13.16
C ILE A 33 4.37 6.45 12.92
N VAL A 34 4.68 6.95 11.74
CA VAL A 34 6.05 7.24 11.32
C VAL A 34 6.17 8.73 10.96
N PRO A 35 7.17 9.45 11.51
CA PRO A 35 7.40 10.83 11.13
C PRO A 35 7.96 10.93 9.71
N LYS A 36 7.45 11.90 8.94
CA LYS A 36 8.01 12.29 7.64
C LYS A 36 9.11 13.34 7.83
N LYS A 37 10.03 13.40 6.87
CA LYS A 37 11.11 14.43 6.86
C LYS A 37 10.62 15.87 6.89
N ASN A 38 9.39 16.12 6.46
CA ASN A 38 8.75 17.45 6.44
C ASN A 38 7.96 17.79 7.72
N GLY A 39 8.16 17.03 8.81
CA GLY A 39 7.47 17.23 10.08
C GLY A 39 6.03 16.74 10.14
N LYS A 40 5.49 16.17 9.04
CA LYS A 40 4.18 15.54 9.03
C LYS A 40 4.29 14.07 9.46
N TRP A 41 3.19 13.51 9.94
CA TRP A 41 3.10 12.11 10.32
C TRP A 41 2.50 11.28 9.20
N ARG A 42 2.97 10.05 9.08
CA ARG A 42 2.39 9.02 8.20
C ARG A 42 1.88 7.89 9.06
N ILE A 43 0.70 7.39 8.74
CA ILE A 43 0.18 6.16 9.31
C ILE A 43 0.49 5.03 8.33
N CYS A 44 1.11 3.98 8.85
CA CYS A 44 1.40 2.76 8.12
C CYS A 44 0.76 1.59 8.87
N VAL A 45 0.35 0.57 8.15
CA VAL A 45 -0.12 -0.68 8.74
C VAL A 45 1.00 -1.70 8.67
N ASP A 46 1.28 -2.36 9.77
CA ASP A 46 2.34 -3.37 9.84
C ASP A 46 1.84 -4.71 9.31
N TYR A 47 2.07 -4.98 8.04
CA TYR A 47 1.69 -6.23 7.38
C TYR A 47 2.76 -7.32 7.42
N ARG A 48 3.79 -7.21 8.25
CA ARG A 48 4.88 -8.21 8.27
C ARG A 48 4.39 -9.63 8.49
N GLU A 49 3.46 -9.85 9.40
CA GLU A 49 2.92 -11.17 9.67
C GLU A 49 2.06 -11.68 8.50
N LEU A 50 1.22 -10.82 7.93
CA LEU A 50 0.46 -11.14 6.73
C LEU A 50 1.38 -11.48 5.55
N ASN A 51 2.44 -10.70 5.35
CA ASN A 51 3.40 -10.92 4.28
C ASN A 51 4.14 -12.26 4.41
N LYS A 52 4.40 -12.73 5.64
CA LYS A 52 5.00 -14.06 5.87
C LYS A 52 4.07 -15.19 5.40
N ALA A 53 2.77 -15.02 5.57
CA ALA A 53 1.76 -16.02 5.19
C ALA A 53 1.30 -15.91 3.73
N THR A 54 1.62 -14.80 3.06
CA THR A 54 1.23 -14.54 1.68
C THR A 54 2.13 -15.29 0.71
N LEU A 55 1.53 -15.96 -0.26
CA LEU A 55 2.26 -16.52 -1.40
C LEU A 55 2.84 -15.38 -2.24
N LYS A 56 4.15 -15.38 -2.39
CA LYS A 56 4.85 -14.32 -3.11
C LYS A 56 4.69 -14.49 -4.60
N ASP A 57 4.36 -13.40 -5.27
CA ASP A 57 4.33 -13.33 -6.72
C ASP A 57 5.76 -13.31 -7.27
N HIS A 58 6.05 -14.22 -8.19
CA HIS A 58 7.36 -14.34 -8.83
C HIS A 58 7.51 -13.46 -10.09
N PHE A 59 6.65 -12.49 -10.28
CA PHE A 59 6.80 -11.52 -11.37
C PHE A 59 8.14 -10.78 -11.23
N LEU A 60 8.97 -10.88 -12.27
CA LEU A 60 10.29 -10.26 -12.25
C LEU A 60 10.18 -8.74 -12.42
N LEU A 61 10.58 -8.03 -11.37
CA LEU A 61 10.83 -6.60 -11.45
C LEU A 61 12.26 -6.35 -11.93
N PRO A 62 12.48 -5.40 -12.85
CA PRO A 62 13.84 -5.05 -13.28
C PRO A 62 14.61 -4.45 -12.09
N PHE A 63 15.89 -4.80 -11.97
CA PHE A 63 16.77 -4.14 -11.02
C PHE A 63 17.01 -2.69 -11.45
N ILE A 64 17.15 -1.79 -10.48
CA ILE A 64 17.36 -0.36 -10.76
C ILE A 64 18.60 -0.13 -11.63
N ASP A 65 19.66 -0.89 -11.43
CA ASP A 65 20.90 -0.79 -12.22
C ASP A 65 20.65 -1.14 -13.68
N GLN A 66 19.86 -2.17 -13.96
CA GLN A 66 19.47 -2.54 -15.34
C GLN A 66 18.64 -1.46 -16.01
N VAL A 67 17.74 -0.82 -15.24
CA VAL A 67 16.95 0.31 -15.76
C VAL A 67 17.85 1.49 -16.07
N LEU A 68 18.79 1.82 -15.19
CA LEU A 68 19.76 2.90 -15.41
C LEU A 68 20.65 2.64 -16.61
N ASP A 69 21.16 1.41 -16.77
CA ASP A 69 21.96 1.00 -17.95
C ASP A 69 21.20 1.19 -19.26
N SER A 70 19.90 0.92 -19.26
CA SER A 70 19.05 1.11 -20.45
C SER A 70 18.88 2.59 -20.82
N LEU A 71 19.12 3.52 -19.89
CA LEU A 71 19.02 4.95 -20.11
C LEU A 71 20.33 5.57 -20.62
N VAL A 72 21.44 4.87 -20.49
CA VAL A 72 22.76 5.35 -20.91
C VAL A 72 22.73 5.65 -22.43
N GLY A 73 23.23 6.81 -22.80
CA GLY A 73 23.28 7.25 -24.20
C GLY A 73 21.98 7.84 -24.76
N LYS A 74 20.90 7.86 -23.99
CA LYS A 74 19.67 8.55 -24.38
C LYS A 74 19.79 10.04 -24.09
N LYS A 75 19.37 10.89 -25.05
CA LYS A 75 19.40 12.36 -24.87
C LYS A 75 18.23 12.86 -24.03
N PHE A 76 17.11 12.18 -24.07
CA PHE A 76 15.88 12.56 -23.38
C PHE A 76 15.21 11.33 -22.80
N PHE A 77 14.66 11.47 -21.61
CA PHE A 77 13.82 10.46 -20.97
C PHE A 77 12.82 11.15 -20.05
N SER A 78 11.70 10.49 -19.82
CA SER A 78 10.64 10.98 -18.93
C SER A 78 10.49 10.05 -17.73
N PHE A 79 10.28 10.65 -16.58
CA PHE A 79 9.91 9.92 -15.37
C PHE A 79 8.40 10.03 -15.18
N LEU A 80 7.75 8.90 -15.03
CA LEU A 80 6.32 8.82 -14.72
C LEU A 80 6.14 8.30 -13.30
N ASP A 81 5.41 9.07 -12.50
CA ASP A 81 5.01 8.67 -11.15
C ASP A 81 3.50 8.47 -11.11
N GLY A 82 3.07 7.27 -10.75
CA GLY A 82 1.65 6.95 -10.63
C GLY A 82 1.03 7.62 -9.40
N PHE A 83 0.16 8.59 -9.60
CA PHE A 83 -0.54 9.25 -8.50
C PHE A 83 -1.36 8.23 -7.69
N SER A 84 -1.01 8.08 -6.41
CA SER A 84 -1.62 7.08 -5.52
C SER A 84 -1.71 5.70 -6.17
N GLY A 85 -0.62 5.27 -6.82
CA GLY A 85 -0.62 4.15 -7.77
C GLY A 85 -1.21 2.85 -7.23
N TYR A 86 -0.80 2.42 -6.04
CA TYR A 86 -1.34 1.20 -5.42
C TYR A 86 -2.83 1.33 -5.11
N ASN A 87 -3.29 2.49 -4.69
CA ASN A 87 -4.71 2.73 -4.35
C ASN A 87 -5.63 2.74 -5.57
N GLN A 88 -5.10 2.67 -6.78
CA GLN A 88 -5.88 2.52 -8.00
C GLN A 88 -6.24 1.06 -8.31
N ILE A 89 -5.61 0.11 -7.63
CA ILE A 89 -5.82 -1.33 -7.84
C ILE A 89 -6.73 -1.87 -6.74
N ARG A 90 -7.84 -2.46 -7.13
CA ARG A 90 -8.76 -3.11 -6.19
C ARG A 90 -8.25 -4.47 -5.77
N ILE A 91 -8.44 -4.78 -4.49
CA ILE A 91 -8.18 -6.09 -3.94
C ILE A 91 -9.37 -7.01 -4.25
N ALA A 92 -9.09 -8.27 -4.60
CA ALA A 92 -10.12 -9.27 -4.77
C ALA A 92 -11.00 -9.36 -3.51
N THR A 93 -12.31 -9.48 -3.70
CA THR A 93 -13.28 -9.44 -2.59
C THR A 93 -12.99 -10.51 -1.54
N GLU A 94 -12.56 -11.70 -1.96
CA GLU A 94 -12.20 -12.81 -1.09
C GLU A 94 -10.93 -12.57 -0.24
N ASP A 95 -10.12 -11.59 -0.60
CA ASP A 95 -8.88 -11.26 0.10
C ASP A 95 -8.96 -9.98 0.95
N GLN A 96 -10.03 -9.21 0.82
CA GLN A 96 -10.18 -7.93 1.53
C GLN A 96 -10.25 -8.11 3.05
N ASP A 97 -10.86 -9.17 3.54
CA ASP A 97 -10.96 -9.50 4.95
C ASP A 97 -9.60 -9.85 5.60
N LYS A 98 -8.60 -10.16 4.77
CA LYS A 98 -7.22 -10.44 5.22
C LYS A 98 -6.38 -9.17 5.36
N ILE A 99 -6.75 -8.09 4.69
CA ILE A 99 -6.01 -6.83 4.68
C ILE A 99 -6.70 -5.84 5.63
N THR A 100 -6.72 -6.23 6.90
CA THR A 100 -7.38 -5.50 7.97
C THR A 100 -6.36 -4.92 8.94
N PHE A 101 -6.76 -3.83 9.56
CA PHE A 101 -5.97 -3.19 10.59
C PHE A 101 -6.88 -2.65 11.70
N THR A 102 -6.33 -2.52 12.89
CA THR A 102 -7.08 -2.05 14.05
C THR A 102 -6.64 -0.66 14.47
N TYR A 103 -7.63 0.16 14.79
CA TYR A 103 -7.46 1.45 15.45
C TYR A 103 -8.13 1.41 16.84
N PRO A 104 -7.85 2.40 17.70
CA PRO A 104 -8.52 2.48 19.00
C PRO A 104 -10.05 2.52 18.92
N TRP A 105 -10.61 2.86 17.77
CA TRP A 105 -12.06 3.00 17.56
C TRP A 105 -12.69 1.91 16.71
N GLY A 106 -11.94 0.93 16.24
CA GLY A 106 -12.48 -0.17 15.46
C GLY A 106 -11.49 -0.83 14.53
N THR A 107 -11.98 -1.80 13.80
CA THR A 107 -11.23 -2.55 12.78
C THR A 107 -11.74 -2.20 11.40
N TYR A 108 -10.82 -2.01 10.47
CA TYR A 108 -11.10 -1.61 9.09
C TYR A 108 -10.36 -2.50 8.11
N ALA A 109 -10.93 -2.68 6.94
CA ALA A 109 -10.31 -3.42 5.85
C ALA A 109 -10.07 -2.50 4.65
N TYR A 110 -8.98 -2.74 3.92
CA TYR A 110 -8.72 -2.09 2.65
C TYR A 110 -9.44 -2.83 1.51
N ASN A 111 -10.04 -2.08 0.61
CA ASN A 111 -10.56 -2.59 -0.66
C ASN A 111 -9.67 -2.28 -1.87
N VAL A 112 -8.63 -1.49 -1.65
CA VAL A 112 -7.58 -1.16 -2.62
C VAL A 112 -6.22 -1.54 -2.05
N LEU A 113 -5.21 -1.71 -2.91
CA LEU A 113 -3.86 -2.08 -2.46
C LEU A 113 -3.28 -1.00 -1.54
N PRO A 114 -3.01 -1.33 -0.27
CA PRO A 114 -2.28 -0.44 0.62
C PRO A 114 -0.77 -0.56 0.40
N PHE A 115 -0.03 0.35 1.03
CA PHE A 115 1.42 0.28 1.09
C PHE A 115 1.89 -0.93 1.93
N GLU A 116 3.10 -1.43 1.66
CA GLU A 116 3.80 -2.47 2.43
C GLU A 116 3.32 -3.92 2.25
N LEU A 117 2.35 -4.20 1.41
CA LEU A 117 2.08 -5.58 1.01
C LEU A 117 3.22 -6.11 0.12
N CYS A 118 3.66 -7.35 0.36
CA CYS A 118 4.80 -7.93 -0.37
C CYS A 118 4.57 -8.02 -1.88
N ASN A 119 3.35 -8.24 -2.32
CA ASN A 119 2.99 -8.35 -3.74
C ASN A 119 2.51 -7.02 -4.37
N ALA A 120 2.44 -5.93 -3.63
CA ALA A 120 1.96 -4.66 -4.16
C ALA A 120 2.82 -4.12 -5.32
N PRO A 121 4.17 -4.10 -5.24
CA PRO A 121 5.00 -3.65 -6.36
C PRO A 121 4.82 -4.49 -7.63
N THR A 122 4.79 -5.81 -7.50
CA THR A 122 4.65 -6.72 -8.64
C THR A 122 3.27 -6.62 -9.28
N THR A 123 2.21 -6.56 -8.49
CA THR A 123 0.84 -6.39 -8.95
C THR A 123 0.66 -5.05 -9.67
N PHE A 124 1.21 -3.98 -9.12
CA PHE A 124 1.16 -2.65 -9.75
C PHE A 124 1.91 -2.61 -11.08
N SER A 125 3.12 -3.16 -11.14
CA SER A 125 3.90 -3.23 -12.37
C SER A 125 3.21 -4.05 -13.45
N SER A 126 2.63 -5.18 -13.07
CA SER A 126 1.84 -6.02 -13.99
C SER A 126 0.59 -5.30 -14.53
N ALA A 127 -0.14 -4.61 -13.67
CA ALA A 127 -1.35 -3.87 -14.04
C ALA A 127 -1.07 -2.69 -14.96
N CYS A 128 0.05 -1.98 -14.74
CA CYS A 128 0.46 -0.85 -15.58
C CYS A 128 1.10 -1.28 -16.91
N ASN A 129 1.44 -2.57 -17.05
CA ASN A 129 2.16 -3.10 -18.22
C ASN A 129 3.42 -2.26 -18.56
N ILE A 130 4.09 -1.77 -17.53
CA ILE A 130 5.34 -1.02 -17.65
C ILE A 130 6.48 -2.05 -17.63
N CYS A 131 7.00 -2.34 -18.76
CA CYS A 131 8.23 -3.13 -18.94
C CYS A 131 9.41 -2.21 -19.23
#